data_881bb44503af5a651a840ef2c1437f1d
#
_entry.id   881bb44503af5a651a840ef2c1437f1d
#
_cell.length_a   1.000
_cell.length_b   1.000
_cell.length_c   1.000
_cell.angle_alpha   90.00
_cell.angle_beta   90.00
_cell.angle_gamma   90.00
#
_symmetry.space_group_name_H-M   'P 1'
#
loop_
_entity.id
_entity.type
_entity.pdbx_description
1 polymer ?
#
loop_
_entity_poly.entity_id
_entity_poly.type
_entity_poly.pdbx_seq_one_letter_code
_entity_poly.pdbx_strand_id
1 'polypeptide(L)'
;MNDNYNEGIFLKGYINLFIRENLINKTKDKFNNKGIYKRILRELDEYDKNKNGNYTLTPREDFSTLDVIIIGPEYTPYHGGKFKLEINYVKNYPFYPPKINFLTKIYHPNFRGDGKEVCRCALEELGTNWAPCLNVPKLLDMIYSLLKNPVPKTDIKCGNSNNECAVMMVQNPVKYKEIALDWTKKYAI
;
A
#
# COMPACT_ATOMS: atom_id res chain seq x y z
N MET A 1 -3.17 -0.98 40.84
CA MET A 1 -2.53 0.17 40.15
C MET A 1 -2.30 -0.18 38.68
N ASN A 2 -3.32 -0.35 37.87
CA ASN A 2 -3.18 -0.64 36.42
C ASN A 2 -4.40 -0.20 35.58
N ASP A 3 -5.28 0.67 36.12
CA ASP A 3 -6.50 1.06 35.39
C ASP A 3 -6.32 2.29 34.50
N ASN A 4 -5.23 3.05 34.66
CA ASN A 4 -5.01 4.29 33.89
C ASN A 4 -4.43 4.09 32.48
N TYR A 5 -3.96 2.88 32.11
CA TYR A 5 -3.41 2.61 30.78
C TYR A 5 -4.51 2.33 29.72
N ASN A 6 -5.61 1.74 30.14
CA ASN A 6 -6.72 1.40 29.24
C ASN A 6 -7.61 2.61 28.90
N GLU A 7 -7.81 3.54 29.82
CA GLU A 7 -8.63 4.74 29.54
C GLU A 7 -7.99 5.65 28.48
N GLY A 8 -6.65 5.80 28.46
CA GLY A 8 -5.94 6.62 27.47
C GLY A 8 -6.06 6.10 26.03
N ILE A 9 -6.12 4.79 25.85
CA ILE A 9 -6.27 4.14 24.53
C ILE A 9 -7.72 4.22 24.05
N PHE A 10 -8.68 4.03 24.96
CA PHE A 10 -10.12 4.19 24.68
C PHE A 10 -10.46 5.64 24.32
N LEU A 11 -9.94 6.64 25.06
CA LEU A 11 -10.18 8.05 24.77
C LEU A 11 -9.56 8.47 23.42
N LYS A 12 -8.35 8.00 23.10
CA LYS A 12 -7.74 8.26 21.78
C LYS A 12 -8.55 7.65 20.63
N GLY A 13 -9.09 6.44 20.81
CA GLY A 13 -9.98 5.80 19.84
C GLY A 13 -11.29 6.57 19.65
N TYR A 14 -11.91 7.01 20.74
CA TYR A 14 -13.18 7.75 20.73
C TYR A 14 -13.00 9.17 20.14
N ILE A 15 -11.94 9.87 20.52
CA ILE A 15 -11.62 11.19 19.97
C ILE A 15 -11.30 11.08 18.46
N ASN A 16 -10.58 10.04 18.03
CA ASN A 16 -10.36 9.77 16.61
C ASN A 16 -11.67 9.47 15.86
N LEU A 17 -12.58 8.70 16.45
CA LEU A 17 -13.88 8.40 15.83
C LEU A 17 -14.75 9.66 15.72
N PHE A 18 -14.84 10.45 16.78
CA PHE A 18 -15.60 11.68 16.83
C PHE A 18 -15.05 12.76 15.87
N ILE A 19 -13.72 12.90 15.81
CA ILE A 19 -13.07 13.80 14.84
C ILE A 19 -13.29 13.30 13.41
N ARG A 20 -13.21 12.00 13.17
CA ARG A 20 -13.48 11.38 11.87
C ARG A 20 -14.93 11.57 11.43
N GLU A 21 -15.91 11.39 12.32
CA GLU A 21 -17.33 11.65 12.01
C GLU A 21 -17.63 13.13 11.74
N ASN A 22 -17.03 14.04 12.49
CA ASN A 22 -17.19 15.49 12.25
C ASN A 22 -16.50 15.96 10.97
N LEU A 23 -15.34 15.38 10.62
CA LEU A 23 -14.68 15.63 9.34
C LEU A 23 -15.51 15.13 8.15
N ILE A 24 -16.14 13.96 8.26
CA ILE A 24 -17.06 13.44 7.23
C ILE A 24 -18.25 14.39 6.98
N ASN A 25 -18.76 15.02 8.02
CA ASN A 25 -19.84 15.99 7.88
C ASN A 25 -19.38 17.32 7.24
N LYS A 26 -18.09 17.65 7.33
CA LYS A 26 -17.48 18.83 6.71
C LYS A 26 -16.99 18.58 5.27
N THR A 27 -16.58 17.35 4.92
CA THR A 27 -16.01 17.01 3.60
C THR A 27 -17.05 16.50 2.61
N LYS A 28 -18.19 17.17 2.52
CA LYS A 28 -19.40 16.71 1.80
C LYS A 28 -19.24 16.41 0.30
N ASP A 29 -18.10 16.69 -0.36
CA ASP A 29 -18.19 16.94 -1.79
C ASP A 29 -17.41 16.06 -2.76
N LYS A 30 -16.40 15.26 -2.37
CA LYS A 30 -15.63 14.53 -3.39
C LYS A 30 -16.31 13.26 -3.91
N PHE A 31 -17.03 12.56 -3.06
CA PHE A 31 -17.71 11.31 -3.47
C PHE A 31 -19.24 11.41 -3.46
N ASN A 32 -19.82 12.40 -2.80
CA ASN A 32 -21.26 12.54 -2.58
C ASN A 32 -21.95 11.23 -2.13
N ASN A 33 -21.17 10.34 -1.47
CA ASN A 33 -21.60 8.97 -1.12
C ASN A 33 -21.14 8.61 0.30
N LYS A 34 -22.06 8.69 1.25
CA LYS A 34 -21.85 8.30 2.67
C LYS A 34 -21.37 6.84 2.83
N GLY A 35 -21.71 5.96 1.87
CA GLY A 35 -21.34 4.55 1.89
C GLY A 35 -19.83 4.33 1.76
N ILE A 36 -19.17 5.10 0.91
CA ILE A 36 -17.72 5.04 0.70
C ILE A 36 -16.98 5.43 1.98
N TYR A 37 -17.37 6.53 2.62
CA TYR A 37 -16.74 6.98 3.86
C TYR A 37 -16.88 5.95 4.99
N LYS A 38 -18.08 5.37 5.16
CA LYS A 38 -18.28 4.30 6.15
C LYS A 38 -17.37 3.09 5.88
N ARG A 39 -17.17 2.77 4.61
CA ARG A 39 -16.27 1.68 4.20
C ARG A 39 -14.83 2.01 4.53
N ILE A 40 -14.35 3.20 4.16
CA ILE A 40 -12.96 3.67 4.43
C ILE A 40 -12.69 3.67 5.94
N LEU A 41 -13.60 4.23 6.74
CA LEU A 41 -13.45 4.25 8.19
C LEU A 41 -13.34 2.86 8.80
N ARG A 42 -14.15 1.90 8.32
CA ARG A 42 -14.08 0.52 8.79
C ARG A 42 -12.73 -0.12 8.46
N GLU A 43 -12.18 0.15 7.28
CA GLU A 43 -10.86 -0.34 6.88
C GLU A 43 -9.72 0.25 7.72
N LEU A 44 -9.83 1.53 8.05
CA LEU A 44 -8.87 2.20 8.94
C LEU A 44 -8.95 1.65 10.37
N ASP A 45 -10.15 1.37 10.86
CA ASP A 45 -10.37 0.75 12.17
C ASP A 45 -9.83 -0.70 12.19
N GLU A 46 -10.04 -1.47 11.12
CA GLU A 46 -9.46 -2.81 10.95
C GLU A 46 -7.92 -2.75 10.94
N TYR A 47 -7.35 -1.79 10.23
CA TYR A 47 -5.91 -1.57 10.22
C TYR A 47 -5.39 -1.23 11.63
N ASP A 48 -6.04 -0.30 12.34
CA ASP A 48 -5.61 0.13 13.68
C ASP A 48 -5.60 -1.03 14.69
N LYS A 49 -6.53 -1.99 14.55
CA LYS A 49 -6.60 -3.19 15.39
C LYS A 49 -5.55 -4.24 15.04
N ASN A 50 -5.11 -4.29 13.78
CA ASN A 50 -4.26 -5.36 13.26
C ASN A 50 -2.88 -4.85 12.79
N LYS A 51 -2.37 -3.75 13.36
CA LYS A 51 -1.05 -3.21 13.01
C LYS A 51 0.05 -4.25 13.21
N ASN A 52 0.77 -4.54 12.14
CA ASN A 52 1.87 -5.51 12.13
C ASN A 52 3.27 -4.87 11.97
N GLY A 53 3.34 -3.53 11.86
CA GLY A 53 4.59 -2.79 11.69
C GLY A 53 5.16 -2.79 10.27
N ASN A 54 4.59 -3.54 9.34
CA ASN A 54 5.08 -3.63 7.96
C ASN A 54 4.83 -2.36 7.16
N TYR A 55 3.80 -1.61 7.52
CA TYR A 55 3.45 -0.34 6.87
C TYR A 55 2.68 0.58 7.81
N THR A 56 2.62 1.86 7.45
CA THR A 56 1.79 2.86 8.12
C THR A 56 0.77 3.44 7.14
N LEU A 57 -0.43 3.72 7.64
CA LEU A 57 -1.51 4.38 6.91
C LEU A 57 -1.84 5.72 7.57
N THR A 58 -1.85 6.78 6.78
CA THR A 58 -2.25 8.11 7.25
C THR A 58 -3.29 8.69 6.27
N PRO A 59 -4.55 8.81 6.67
CA PRO A 59 -5.56 9.42 5.80
C PRO A 59 -5.33 10.94 5.69
N ARG A 60 -5.49 11.48 4.48
CA ARG A 60 -5.57 12.94 4.28
C ARG A 60 -6.94 13.45 4.74
N GLU A 61 -7.07 14.78 4.88
CA GLU A 61 -8.23 15.44 5.45
C GLU A 61 -9.57 15.02 4.81
N ASP A 62 -9.59 14.82 3.50
CA ASP A 62 -10.78 14.43 2.73
C ASP A 62 -11.04 12.92 2.69
N PHE A 63 -10.22 12.10 3.35
CA PHE A 63 -10.25 10.62 3.32
C PHE A 63 -10.26 9.99 1.93
N SER A 64 -10.10 10.78 0.88
CA SER A 64 -10.06 10.26 -0.49
C SER A 64 -8.70 9.68 -0.85
N THR A 65 -7.69 10.06 -0.11
CA THR A 65 -6.31 9.64 -0.31
C THR A 65 -5.70 9.18 1.00
N LEU A 66 -4.97 8.09 0.96
CA LEU A 66 -4.12 7.62 2.05
C LEU A 66 -2.66 7.79 1.66
N ASP A 67 -1.88 8.38 2.55
CA ASP A 67 -0.43 8.34 2.50
C ASP A 67 0.03 7.07 3.21
N VAL A 68 0.86 6.28 2.54
CA VAL A 68 1.33 5.00 3.04
C VAL A 68 2.85 4.96 2.99
N ILE A 69 3.45 4.37 4.02
CA ILE A 69 4.87 4.03 4.04
C ILE A 69 4.97 2.53 4.28
N ILE A 70 5.52 1.79 3.32
CA ILE A 70 5.87 0.38 3.49
C ILE A 70 7.33 0.30 3.94
N ILE A 71 7.57 -0.47 4.98
CA ILE A 71 8.93 -0.78 5.45
C ILE A 71 9.46 -1.97 4.64
N GLY A 72 10.63 -1.81 4.06
CA GLY A 72 11.26 -2.87 3.26
C GLY A 72 11.46 -4.16 4.07
N PRO A 73 10.99 -5.32 3.56
CA PRO A 73 11.01 -6.58 4.29
C PRO A 73 12.43 -7.03 4.65
N GLU A 74 12.58 -7.64 5.82
CA GLU A 74 13.84 -8.25 6.25
C GLU A 74 14.29 -9.35 5.28
N TYR A 75 15.59 -9.55 5.19
CA TYR A 75 16.25 -10.53 4.32
C TYR A 75 16.04 -10.29 2.81
N THR A 76 15.66 -9.07 2.45
CA THR A 76 15.53 -8.62 1.06
C THR A 76 16.47 -7.45 0.78
N PRO A 77 16.78 -7.13 -0.48
CA PRO A 77 17.56 -5.93 -0.81
C PRO A 77 16.84 -4.62 -0.48
N TYR A 78 15.58 -4.71 -0.06
CA TYR A 78 14.72 -3.58 0.32
C TYR A 78 14.76 -3.28 1.82
N HIS A 79 15.40 -4.15 2.62
CA HIS A 79 15.43 -4.05 4.08
C HIS A 79 15.86 -2.66 4.57
N GLY A 80 15.07 -2.11 5.52
CA GLY A 80 15.29 -0.80 6.11
C GLY A 80 14.86 0.39 5.24
N GLY A 81 14.50 0.18 3.97
CA GLY A 81 13.98 1.23 3.09
C GLY A 81 12.54 1.61 3.46
N LYS A 82 12.20 2.89 3.27
CA LYS A 82 10.86 3.44 3.46
C LYS A 82 10.24 3.76 2.10
N PHE A 83 9.34 2.93 1.64
CA PHE A 83 8.68 3.09 0.35
C PHE A 83 7.37 3.85 0.53
N LYS A 84 7.36 5.10 0.09
CA LYS A 84 6.19 5.98 0.14
C LYS A 84 5.29 5.72 -1.06
N LEU A 85 4.01 5.62 -0.83
CA LEU A 85 3.00 5.49 -1.87
C LEU A 85 1.71 6.22 -1.47
N GLU A 86 0.92 6.56 -2.47
CA GLU A 86 -0.43 7.11 -2.31
C GLU A 86 -1.46 6.07 -2.74
N ILE A 87 -2.53 5.95 -1.97
CA ILE A 87 -3.72 5.20 -2.35
C ILE A 87 -4.87 6.16 -2.52
N ASN A 88 -5.39 6.22 -3.74
CA ASN A 88 -6.51 7.11 -4.09
C ASN A 88 -7.77 6.28 -4.26
N TYR A 89 -8.74 6.48 -3.38
CA TYR A 89 -10.07 5.89 -3.53
C TYR A 89 -10.79 6.46 -4.74
N VAL A 90 -11.45 5.59 -5.50
CA VAL A 90 -12.24 5.97 -6.65
C VAL A 90 -13.72 6.13 -6.29
N LYS A 91 -14.48 6.90 -7.09
CA LYS A 91 -15.91 7.21 -6.84
C LYS A 91 -16.78 5.97 -6.61
N ASN A 92 -16.45 4.87 -7.29
CA ASN A 92 -17.23 3.62 -7.23
C ASN A 92 -16.53 2.56 -6.33
N TYR A 93 -15.67 2.97 -5.41
CA TYR A 93 -15.12 2.06 -4.40
C TYR A 93 -16.25 1.58 -3.45
N PRO A 94 -16.32 0.31 -3.06
CA PRO A 94 -15.36 -0.77 -3.29
C PRO A 94 -15.64 -1.64 -4.55
N PHE A 95 -16.52 -1.24 -5.45
CA PHE A 95 -16.80 -2.01 -6.67
C PHE A 95 -15.64 -1.98 -7.67
N TYR A 96 -14.83 -0.95 -7.62
CA TYR A 96 -13.57 -0.82 -8.34
C TYR A 96 -12.40 -0.68 -7.37
N PRO A 97 -11.21 -1.20 -7.71
CA PRO A 97 -10.02 -1.08 -6.87
C PRO A 97 -9.61 0.37 -6.71
N PRO A 98 -8.93 0.72 -5.60
CA PRO A 98 -8.29 2.02 -5.46
C PRO A 98 -7.10 2.12 -6.43
N LYS A 99 -6.69 3.35 -6.73
CA LYS A 99 -5.47 3.59 -7.50
C LYS A 99 -4.28 3.64 -6.53
N ILE A 100 -3.20 2.96 -6.87
CA ILE A 100 -1.96 2.94 -6.08
C ILE A 100 -0.85 3.54 -6.92
N ASN A 101 -0.19 4.57 -6.39
CA ASN A 101 0.95 5.23 -6.99
C ASN A 101 2.14 5.16 -6.03
N PHE A 102 3.21 4.51 -6.41
CA PHE A 102 4.46 4.55 -5.67
C PHE A 102 5.17 5.89 -5.93
N LEU A 103 5.46 6.60 -4.85
CA LEU A 103 6.22 7.86 -4.90
C LEU A 103 7.72 7.58 -4.83
N THR A 104 8.11 6.54 -4.11
CA THR A 104 9.49 6.05 -4.02
C THR A 104 9.78 5.09 -5.18
N LYS A 105 10.83 5.35 -5.94
CA LYS A 105 11.29 4.45 -7.00
C LYS A 105 11.82 3.15 -6.41
N ILE A 106 11.51 2.04 -7.05
CA ILE A 106 11.96 0.71 -6.65
C ILE A 106 12.47 -0.10 -7.84
N TYR A 107 13.59 -0.77 -7.70
CA TYR A 107 14.08 -1.74 -8.68
C TYR A 107 13.55 -3.12 -8.33
N HIS A 108 12.42 -3.50 -8.97
CA HIS A 108 11.70 -4.73 -8.62
C HIS A 108 11.02 -5.33 -9.86
N PRO A 109 11.08 -6.65 -10.09
CA PRO A 109 10.58 -7.28 -11.32
C PRO A 109 9.06 -7.15 -11.51
N ASN A 110 8.33 -6.97 -10.43
CA ASN A 110 6.87 -6.84 -10.45
C ASN A 110 6.39 -5.38 -10.49
N PHE A 111 7.31 -4.44 -10.73
CA PHE A 111 6.98 -3.03 -10.93
C PHE A 111 7.24 -2.64 -12.38
N ARG A 112 6.60 -1.58 -12.85
CA ARG A 112 6.86 -1.02 -14.17
C ARG A 112 8.25 -0.38 -14.23
N GLY A 113 8.77 -0.17 -15.42
CA GLY A 113 10.16 0.24 -15.67
C GLY A 113 10.67 1.45 -14.90
N ASP A 114 9.78 2.39 -14.54
CA ASP A 114 10.12 3.54 -13.70
C ASP A 114 10.06 3.25 -12.18
N GLY A 115 9.64 2.03 -11.78
CA GLY A 115 9.52 1.60 -10.40
C GLY A 115 8.40 2.28 -9.60
N LYS A 116 7.43 2.91 -10.27
CA LYS A 116 6.36 3.66 -9.59
C LYS A 116 5.00 2.98 -9.60
N GLU A 117 4.79 2.00 -10.45
CA GLU A 117 3.54 1.26 -10.52
C GLU A 117 3.77 -0.23 -10.36
N VAL A 118 2.94 -0.87 -9.54
CA VAL A 118 2.90 -2.34 -9.46
C VAL A 118 2.32 -2.88 -10.76
N CYS A 119 2.97 -3.89 -11.34
CA CYS A 119 2.42 -4.55 -12.52
C CYS A 119 1.16 -5.31 -12.16
N ARG A 120 0.06 -5.04 -12.85
CA ARG A 120 -1.22 -5.73 -12.65
C ARG A 120 -1.14 -7.24 -12.91
N CYS A 121 -0.18 -7.68 -13.71
CA CYS A 121 0.06 -9.11 -13.92
C CYS A 121 0.69 -9.81 -12.71
N ALA A 122 1.28 -9.06 -11.80
CA ALA A 122 1.84 -9.57 -10.56
C ALA A 122 0.85 -9.47 -9.38
N LEU A 123 -0.09 -8.54 -9.48
CA LEU A 123 -1.14 -8.30 -8.49
C LEU A 123 -2.47 -8.11 -9.23
N GLU A 124 -3.07 -9.25 -9.60
CA GLU A 124 -4.32 -9.30 -10.40
C GLU A 124 -5.50 -8.66 -9.65
N GLU A 125 -5.44 -8.61 -8.32
CA GLU A 125 -6.41 -7.94 -7.46
C GLU A 125 -6.51 -6.44 -7.72
N LEU A 126 -5.48 -5.82 -8.30
CA LEU A 126 -5.56 -4.42 -8.80
C LEU A 126 -6.29 -4.28 -10.13
N GLY A 127 -6.74 -5.38 -10.71
CA GLY A 127 -7.39 -5.42 -12.01
C GLY A 127 -8.56 -6.40 -12.07
N THR A 128 -8.36 -7.51 -12.76
CA THR A 128 -9.42 -8.49 -13.08
C THR A 128 -9.99 -9.24 -11.88
N ASN A 129 -9.19 -9.45 -10.84
CA ASN A 129 -9.58 -10.23 -9.66
C ASN A 129 -9.98 -9.34 -8.47
N TRP A 130 -10.19 -8.05 -8.70
CA TRP A 130 -10.72 -7.20 -7.65
C TRP A 130 -12.13 -7.63 -7.25
N ALA A 131 -12.36 -7.73 -5.95
CA ALA A 131 -13.68 -8.00 -5.39
C ALA A 131 -13.95 -7.04 -4.21
N PRO A 132 -15.22 -6.62 -3.98
CA PRO A 132 -15.57 -5.71 -2.88
C PRO A 132 -15.28 -6.22 -1.47
N CYS A 133 -14.99 -7.51 -1.31
CA CYS A 133 -14.53 -8.08 -0.04
C CYS A 133 -13.04 -7.80 0.26
N LEU A 134 -12.28 -7.39 -0.76
CA LEU A 134 -10.92 -6.89 -0.57
C LEU A 134 -10.96 -5.47 0.00
N ASN A 135 -9.94 -5.13 0.77
CA ASN A 135 -9.77 -3.82 1.37
C ASN A 135 -8.31 -3.35 1.25
N VAL A 136 -8.07 -2.08 1.56
CA VAL A 136 -6.72 -1.50 1.45
C VAL A 136 -5.69 -2.22 2.33
N PRO A 137 -5.94 -2.56 3.61
CA PRO A 137 -4.99 -3.32 4.40
C PRO A 137 -4.57 -4.65 3.75
N LYS A 138 -5.53 -5.46 3.28
CA LYS A 138 -5.22 -6.72 2.58
C LYS A 138 -4.40 -6.50 1.32
N LEU A 139 -4.72 -5.45 0.57
CA LEU A 139 -3.98 -5.10 -0.63
C LEU A 139 -2.52 -4.71 -0.31
N LEU A 140 -2.30 -4.01 0.80
CA LEU A 140 -0.95 -3.68 1.27
C LEU A 140 -0.19 -4.90 1.76
N ASP A 141 -0.85 -5.85 2.43
CA ASP A 141 -0.24 -7.12 2.80
C ASP A 141 0.20 -7.93 1.57
N MET A 142 -0.59 -7.91 0.50
CA MET A 142 -0.23 -8.53 -0.78
C MET A 142 0.98 -7.84 -1.41
N ILE A 143 1.02 -6.50 -1.42
CA ILE A 143 2.17 -5.73 -1.93
C ILE A 143 3.41 -6.01 -1.09
N TYR A 144 3.29 -6.04 0.24
CA TYR A 144 4.39 -6.38 1.14
C TYR A 144 4.92 -7.80 0.87
N SER A 145 4.01 -8.77 0.68
CA SER A 145 4.37 -10.14 0.31
C SER A 145 5.10 -10.20 -1.04
N LEU A 146 4.68 -9.39 -2.01
CA LEU A 146 5.32 -9.30 -3.31
C LEU A 146 6.75 -8.70 -3.21
N LEU A 147 6.97 -7.72 -2.34
CA LEU A 147 8.30 -7.18 -2.04
C LEU A 147 9.21 -8.24 -1.40
N LYS A 148 8.64 -9.08 -0.55
CA LYS A 148 9.36 -10.16 0.13
C LYS A 148 9.67 -11.33 -0.81
N ASN A 149 8.73 -11.68 -1.68
CA ASN A 149 8.78 -12.83 -2.57
C ASN A 149 8.47 -12.38 -4.01
N PRO A 150 9.43 -11.80 -4.73
CA PRO A 150 9.22 -11.38 -6.11
C PRO A 150 8.87 -12.56 -7.01
N VAL A 151 7.93 -12.34 -7.95
CA VAL A 151 7.54 -13.32 -8.96
C VAL A 151 8.02 -12.80 -10.32
N PRO A 152 9.26 -13.13 -10.76
CA PRO A 152 9.78 -12.66 -12.03
C PRO A 152 9.01 -13.31 -13.19
N LYS A 153 8.18 -12.52 -13.88
CA LYS A 153 7.53 -12.95 -15.13
C LYS A 153 8.41 -12.47 -16.29
N THR A 154 9.09 -13.41 -16.92
CA THR A 154 9.94 -13.12 -18.09
C THR A 154 9.14 -13.07 -19.39
N ASP A 155 7.89 -13.51 -19.37
CA ASP A 155 7.01 -13.55 -20.55
C ASP A 155 6.55 -12.14 -20.93
N ILE A 156 6.82 -11.78 -22.16
CA ILE A 156 6.64 -10.45 -22.78
C ILE A 156 5.17 -9.98 -22.81
N LYS A 157 4.21 -10.85 -22.49
CA LYS A 157 2.77 -10.53 -22.54
C LYS A 157 2.30 -9.50 -21.49
N CYS A 158 3.11 -9.24 -20.48
CA CYS A 158 2.86 -8.16 -19.53
C CYS A 158 3.56 -6.88 -20.00
N GLY A 159 3.05 -6.27 -21.04
CA GLY A 159 3.65 -5.17 -21.81
C GLY A 159 4.08 -3.92 -21.05
N ASN A 160 4.27 -3.98 -19.74
CA ASN A 160 4.74 -2.88 -18.89
C ASN A 160 5.47 -3.35 -17.62
N SER A 161 5.82 -4.64 -17.50
CA SER A 161 6.70 -5.08 -16.42
C SER A 161 8.14 -4.63 -16.75
N ASN A 162 8.94 -4.42 -15.70
CA ASN A 162 10.38 -4.20 -15.88
C ASN A 162 11.04 -5.52 -16.27
N ASN A 163 10.88 -5.90 -17.55
CA ASN A 163 11.34 -7.17 -18.07
C ASN A 163 12.86 -7.34 -17.87
N GLU A 164 13.62 -6.26 -18.02
CA GLU A 164 15.07 -6.28 -17.77
C GLU A 164 15.40 -6.64 -16.33
N CYS A 165 14.62 -6.12 -15.36
CA CYS A 165 14.77 -6.44 -13.96
C CYS A 165 14.42 -7.92 -13.67
N ALA A 166 13.36 -8.44 -14.29
CA ALA A 166 12.96 -9.84 -14.14
C ALA A 166 14.01 -10.78 -14.75
N VAL A 167 14.52 -10.45 -15.94
CA VAL A 167 15.60 -11.19 -16.60
C VAL A 167 16.87 -11.15 -15.74
N MET A 168 17.24 -9.96 -15.24
CA MET A 168 18.41 -9.79 -14.38
C MET A 168 18.30 -10.63 -13.12
N MET A 169 17.13 -10.66 -12.49
CA MET A 169 16.88 -11.47 -11.27
C MET A 169 17.09 -12.97 -11.53
N VAL A 170 16.67 -13.46 -12.70
CA VAL A 170 16.81 -14.88 -13.05
C VAL A 170 18.24 -15.23 -13.51
N GLN A 171 18.84 -14.41 -14.36
CA GLN A 171 20.15 -14.69 -14.97
C GLN A 171 21.32 -14.33 -14.07
N ASN A 172 21.22 -13.24 -13.31
CA ASN A 172 22.27 -12.78 -12.41
C ASN A 172 21.69 -12.24 -11.09
N PRO A 173 21.25 -13.14 -10.17
CA PRO A 173 20.61 -12.75 -8.94
C PRO A 173 21.51 -11.94 -8.00
N VAL A 174 22.83 -12.07 -8.09
CA VAL A 174 23.78 -11.28 -7.30
C VAL A 174 23.73 -9.82 -7.75
N LYS A 175 23.91 -9.58 -9.05
CA LYS A 175 23.85 -8.23 -9.61
C LYS A 175 22.46 -7.58 -9.43
N TYR A 176 21.39 -8.36 -9.55
CA TYR A 176 20.05 -7.88 -9.22
C TYR A 176 19.97 -7.33 -7.81
N LYS A 177 20.45 -8.10 -6.81
CA LYS A 177 20.44 -7.70 -5.41
C LYS A 177 21.26 -6.43 -5.16
N GLU A 178 22.41 -6.31 -5.78
CA GLU A 178 23.27 -5.11 -5.69
C GLU A 178 22.54 -3.87 -6.20
N ILE A 179 21.95 -3.94 -7.41
CA ILE A 179 21.21 -2.82 -7.99
C ILE A 179 20.00 -2.45 -7.13
N ALA A 180 19.24 -3.45 -6.69
CA ALA A 180 18.06 -3.24 -5.84
C ALA A 180 18.43 -2.58 -4.51
N LEU A 181 19.54 -2.99 -3.88
CA LEU A 181 20.08 -2.40 -2.66
C LEU A 181 20.53 -0.95 -2.89
N ASP A 182 21.21 -0.66 -3.99
CA ASP A 182 21.63 0.70 -4.33
C ASP A 182 20.43 1.61 -4.54
N TRP A 183 19.39 1.14 -5.23
CA TRP A 183 18.16 1.91 -5.40
C TRP A 183 17.46 2.14 -4.05
N THR A 184 17.43 1.13 -3.18
CA THR A 184 16.85 1.27 -1.85
C THR A 184 17.57 2.34 -1.04
N LYS A 185 18.90 2.31 -1.00
CA LYS A 185 19.72 3.33 -0.32
C LYS A 185 19.53 4.73 -0.91
N LYS A 186 19.33 4.83 -2.21
CA LYS A 186 19.22 6.11 -2.92
C LYS A 186 17.84 6.74 -2.83
N TYR A 187 16.77 5.95 -2.86
CA TYR A 187 15.41 6.46 -3.06
C TYR A 187 14.47 6.19 -1.87
N ALA A 188 14.73 5.17 -1.06
CA ALA A 188 13.84 4.73 0.02
C ALA A 188 14.32 5.18 1.41
N ILE A 189 14.58 6.48 1.57
CA ILE A 189 15.09 7.11 2.79
C ILE A 189 13.93 7.49 3.72
#